data_41e8200ab49e2fafce73a91ca5ac166f
#
_entry.id   41e8200ab49e2fafce73a91ca5ac166f
#
_cell.length_a   1.000
_cell.length_b   1.000
_cell.length_c   1.000
_cell.angle_alpha   90.00
_cell.angle_beta   90.00
_cell.angle_gamma   90.00
#
_symmetry.space_group_name_H-M   'P 1'
#
loop_
_entity.id
_entity.type
_entity.pdbx_description
1 polymer ?
#
loop_
_entity_poly.entity_id
_entity_poly.type
_entity_poly.pdbx_seq_one_letter_code
_entity_poly.pdbx_strand_id
1 'polypeptide(L)'
;MRSDFKKTYATYFITLCIGYIMPAWLARINCDVLTKPVTLAFSNIPGILKRIKYKDIETLGQFTTFICAGRCAISICLMSYCEHIRYSVLMDSCVDGEPKEIVRHFDAAIKRYIEIGKERQNTQEAKKEN
;
A
#
# COMPACT_ATOMS: atom_id res chain seq x y z
N MET A 1 -15.28 18.79 -10.47
CA MET A 1 -15.36 17.33 -10.74
C MET A 1 -15.16 16.93 -12.21
N ARG A 2 -15.53 17.74 -13.20
CA ARG A 2 -15.36 17.39 -14.64
C ARG A 2 -13.94 17.63 -15.19
N SER A 3 -13.12 18.46 -14.56
CA SER A 3 -11.74 18.75 -15.03
C SER A 3 -10.73 17.65 -14.65
N ASP A 4 -10.99 16.92 -13.58
CA ASP A 4 -10.08 15.88 -13.09
C ASP A 4 -10.13 14.61 -13.95
N PHE A 5 -11.29 14.33 -14.54
CA PHE A 5 -11.46 13.17 -15.43
C PHE A 5 -10.60 13.30 -16.71
N LYS A 6 -10.54 14.50 -17.30
CA LYS A 6 -9.72 14.74 -18.48
C LYS A 6 -8.22 14.64 -18.18
N LYS A 7 -7.78 15.11 -17.02
CA LYS A 7 -6.38 14.98 -16.57
C LYS A 7 -6.01 13.52 -16.34
N THR A 8 -6.88 12.76 -15.69
CA THR A 8 -6.66 11.32 -15.43
C THR A 8 -6.57 10.53 -16.73
N TYR A 9 -7.46 10.81 -17.70
CA TYR A 9 -7.43 10.18 -19.02
C TYR A 9 -6.18 10.54 -19.80
N ALA A 10 -5.78 11.82 -19.78
CA ALA A 10 -4.57 12.27 -20.44
C ALA A 10 -3.33 11.60 -19.84
N THR A 11 -3.23 11.53 -18.51
CA THR A 11 -2.13 10.85 -17.82
C THR A 11 -2.08 9.36 -18.16
N TYR A 12 -3.24 8.69 -18.16
CA TYR A 12 -3.33 7.28 -18.54
C TYR A 12 -2.87 7.04 -20.00
N PHE A 13 -3.31 7.88 -20.93
CA PHE A 13 -2.95 7.75 -22.33
C PHE A 13 -1.46 8.01 -22.57
N ILE A 14 -0.91 9.03 -21.90
CA ILE A 14 0.52 9.34 -21.94
C ILE A 14 1.34 8.16 -21.37
N THR A 15 0.92 7.59 -20.25
CA THR A 15 1.60 6.43 -19.63
C THR A 15 1.57 5.21 -20.54
N LEU A 16 0.44 4.95 -21.21
CA LEU A 16 0.32 3.89 -22.19
C LEU A 16 1.22 4.11 -23.40
N CYS A 17 1.20 5.31 -23.97
CA CYS A 17 2.05 5.65 -25.13
C CYS A 17 3.54 5.54 -24.78
N ILE A 18 3.94 6.04 -23.64
CA ILE A 18 5.32 5.92 -23.16
C ILE A 18 5.69 4.45 -22.96
N GLY A 19 4.81 3.64 -22.32
CA GLY A 19 5.05 2.22 -22.08
C GLY A 19 5.14 1.39 -23.36
N TYR A 20 4.45 1.80 -24.43
CA TYR A 20 4.46 1.10 -25.73
C TYR A 20 5.65 1.50 -26.63
N ILE A 21 6.09 2.75 -26.56
CA ILE A 21 7.13 3.30 -27.43
C ILE A 21 8.51 3.21 -26.77
N MET A 22 8.56 3.20 -25.43
CA MET A 22 9.81 3.22 -24.69
C MET A 22 10.52 1.86 -24.76
N PRO A 23 11.74 1.79 -25.31
CA PRO A 23 12.52 0.56 -25.27
C PRO A 23 12.87 0.18 -23.81
N ALA A 24 12.93 -1.10 -23.53
CA ALA A 24 13.12 -1.64 -22.18
C ALA A 24 14.36 -1.08 -21.46
N TRP A 25 15.44 -0.84 -22.15
CA TRP A 25 16.66 -0.25 -21.59
C TRP A 25 16.45 1.17 -21.08
N LEU A 26 15.65 1.98 -21.82
CA LEU A 26 15.34 3.36 -21.41
C LEU A 26 14.35 3.38 -20.23
N ALA A 27 13.37 2.46 -20.21
CA ALA A 27 12.48 2.28 -19.08
C ALA A 27 13.26 1.92 -17.81
N ARG A 28 14.26 1.05 -17.91
CA ARG A 28 15.13 0.67 -16.81
C ARG A 28 15.92 1.86 -16.25
N ILE A 29 16.54 2.65 -17.12
CA ILE A 29 17.28 3.87 -16.71
C ILE A 29 16.34 4.85 -16.00
N ASN A 30 15.14 5.08 -16.56
CA ASN A 30 14.16 5.94 -15.91
C ASN A 30 13.73 5.43 -14.53
N CYS A 31 13.46 4.15 -14.39
CA CYS A 31 13.16 3.55 -13.08
C CYS A 31 14.30 3.75 -12.09
N ASP A 32 15.54 3.51 -12.49
CA ASP A 32 16.71 3.68 -11.63
C ASP A 32 16.90 5.13 -11.18
N VAL A 33 16.69 6.09 -12.08
CA VAL A 33 16.81 7.52 -11.77
C VAL A 33 15.68 7.98 -10.85
N LEU A 34 14.44 7.60 -11.14
CA LEU A 34 13.26 7.99 -10.37
C LEU A 34 13.24 7.36 -8.97
N THR A 35 13.76 6.15 -8.84
CA THR A 35 13.76 5.44 -7.55
C THR A 35 15.01 5.69 -6.71
N LYS A 36 16.02 6.37 -7.26
CA LYS A 36 17.26 6.69 -6.54
C LYS A 36 17.04 7.35 -5.18
N PRO A 37 16.13 8.33 -5.01
CA PRO A 37 15.83 8.96 -3.72
C PRO A 37 14.85 8.16 -2.85
N VAL A 38 14.29 7.05 -3.38
CA VAL A 38 13.24 6.29 -2.70
C VAL A 38 13.85 5.11 -1.95
N THR A 39 13.79 5.16 -0.64
CA THR A 39 14.26 4.07 0.23
C THR A 39 13.18 3.04 0.48
N LEU A 40 11.94 3.50 0.60
CA LEU A 40 10.78 2.70 0.95
C LEU A 40 9.58 3.10 0.10
N ALA A 41 8.88 2.12 -0.43
CA ALA A 41 7.59 2.31 -1.09
C ALA A 41 6.47 1.79 -0.19
N PHE A 42 5.45 2.62 0.02
CA PHE A 42 4.29 2.30 0.82
C PHE A 42 3.04 2.39 -0.04
N SER A 43 2.24 1.33 -0.05
CA SER A 43 0.96 1.30 -0.74
C SER A 43 -0.16 0.90 0.21
N ASN A 44 -1.25 1.65 0.17
CA ASN A 44 -2.47 1.33 0.87
C ASN A 44 -3.58 1.08 -0.15
N ILE A 45 -4.03 -0.17 -0.23
CA ILE A 45 -5.05 -0.60 -1.18
C ILE A 45 -6.35 -0.83 -0.41
N PRO A 46 -7.38 0.00 -0.64
CA PRO A 46 -8.70 -0.25 -0.08
C PRO A 46 -9.24 -1.54 -0.67
N GLY A 47 -9.52 -2.50 0.17
CA GLY A 47 -10.05 -3.79 -0.24
C GLY A 47 -11.57 -3.82 -0.22
N ILE A 48 -12.11 -5.00 -0.36
CA ILE A 48 -13.55 -5.26 -0.49
C ILE A 48 -14.19 -5.32 0.90
N LEU A 49 -15.27 -4.56 1.08
CA LEU A 49 -16.01 -4.50 2.34
C LEU A 49 -16.91 -5.72 2.59
N LYS A 50 -17.29 -6.44 1.54
CA LYS A 50 -18.13 -7.63 1.62
C LYS A 50 -17.32 -8.87 1.27
N ARG A 51 -17.56 -9.96 1.99
CA ARG A 51 -16.89 -11.23 1.69
C ARG A 51 -17.22 -11.73 0.30
N ILE A 52 -16.21 -12.11 -0.44
CA ILE A 52 -16.36 -12.70 -1.76
C ILE A 52 -16.68 -14.19 -1.57
N LYS A 53 -17.74 -14.63 -2.24
CA LYS A 53 -18.08 -16.05 -2.35
C LYS A 53 -17.89 -16.47 -3.81
N TYR A 54 -17.16 -17.55 -4.02
CA TYR A 54 -17.06 -18.20 -5.30
C TYR A 54 -17.74 -19.56 -5.20
N LYS A 55 -18.93 -19.68 -5.78
CA LYS A 55 -19.84 -20.81 -5.55
C LYS A 55 -20.12 -20.95 -4.05
N ASP A 56 -19.76 -22.08 -3.45
CA ASP A 56 -19.98 -22.39 -2.03
C ASP A 56 -18.74 -22.12 -1.16
N ILE A 57 -17.65 -21.62 -1.77
CA ILE A 57 -16.39 -21.35 -1.09
C ILE A 57 -16.31 -19.87 -0.72
N GLU A 58 -16.12 -19.58 0.55
CA GLU A 58 -15.97 -18.22 1.06
C GLU A 58 -14.48 -17.86 1.16
N THR A 59 -14.12 -16.70 0.65
CA THR A 59 -12.74 -16.19 0.76
C THR A 59 -12.50 -15.66 2.18
N LEU A 60 -11.59 -16.30 2.91
CA LEU A 60 -11.25 -15.95 4.29
C LEU A 60 -10.40 -14.69 4.42
N GLY A 61 -9.68 -14.34 3.38
CA GLY A 61 -8.84 -13.15 3.39
C GLY A 61 -8.13 -12.93 2.07
N GLN A 62 -7.68 -11.70 1.89
CA GLN A 62 -6.91 -11.29 0.74
C GLN A 62 -5.67 -10.54 1.23
N PHE A 63 -4.57 -10.74 0.58
CA PHE A 63 -3.36 -9.94 0.76
C PHE A 63 -2.76 -9.63 -0.60
N THR A 64 -2.01 -8.56 -0.66
CA THR A 64 -1.28 -8.18 -1.86
C THR A 64 0.13 -7.77 -1.49
N THR A 65 1.01 -7.93 -2.42
CA THR A 65 2.38 -7.45 -2.34
C THR A 65 2.76 -6.86 -3.69
N PHE A 66 3.71 -5.94 -3.70
CA PHE A 66 4.27 -5.42 -4.93
C PHE A 66 5.78 -5.38 -4.83
N ILE A 67 6.41 -5.66 -5.94
CA ILE A 67 7.86 -5.59 -6.09
C ILE A 67 8.18 -4.16 -6.52
N CYS A 68 9.08 -3.51 -5.81
CA CYS A 68 9.58 -2.21 -6.22
C CYS A 68 10.49 -2.37 -7.43
N ALA A 69 10.32 -1.46 -8.39
CA ALA A 69 11.25 -1.34 -9.51
C ALA A 69 12.45 -0.44 -9.14
N GLY A 70 13.55 -0.64 -9.81
CA GLY A 70 14.75 0.19 -9.66
C GLY A 70 15.47 -0.04 -8.33
N ARG A 71 15.76 1.03 -7.60
CA ARG A 71 16.59 1.01 -6.37
C ARG A 71 15.81 1.01 -5.06
N CYS A 72 14.51 0.95 -5.11
CA CYS A 72 13.69 0.87 -3.91
C CYS A 72 13.82 -0.52 -3.29
N ALA A 73 14.40 -0.61 -2.11
CA ALA A 73 14.78 -1.87 -1.50
C ALA A 73 13.71 -2.43 -0.54
N ILE A 74 12.77 -1.61 -0.08
CA ILE A 74 11.72 -2.03 0.86
C ILE A 74 10.36 -1.63 0.33
N SER A 75 9.40 -2.56 0.34
CA SER A 75 8.01 -2.26 0.05
C SER A 75 7.09 -2.76 1.16
N ILE A 76 6.15 -1.91 1.53
CA ILE A 76 5.10 -2.24 2.49
C ILE A 76 3.77 -2.02 1.79
N CYS A 77 2.94 -3.05 1.76
CA CYS A 77 1.61 -2.97 1.19
C CYS A 77 0.56 -3.31 2.24
N LEU A 78 -0.37 -2.40 2.46
CA LEU A 78 -1.55 -2.64 3.27
C LEU A 78 -2.73 -2.96 2.38
N MET A 79 -3.55 -3.90 2.81
CA MET A 79 -4.81 -4.21 2.16
C MET A 79 -5.88 -4.47 3.21
N SER A 80 -7.01 -3.76 3.09
CA SER A 80 -8.18 -4.03 3.90
C SER A 80 -9.06 -5.09 3.22
N TYR A 81 -9.59 -6.04 3.99
CA TYR A 81 -10.57 -7.00 3.53
C TYR A 81 -11.61 -7.22 4.62
N CYS A 82 -12.85 -6.84 4.34
CA CYS A 82 -13.92 -6.81 5.33
C CYS A 82 -13.49 -5.99 6.58
N GLU A 83 -13.42 -6.64 7.74
CA GLU A 83 -13.06 -6.01 9.02
C GLU A 83 -11.58 -6.15 9.39
N HIS A 84 -10.77 -6.73 8.47
CA HIS A 84 -9.37 -6.99 8.73
C HIS A 84 -8.46 -6.16 7.84
N ILE A 85 -7.36 -5.70 8.42
CA ILE A 85 -6.25 -5.11 7.66
C ILE A 85 -5.11 -6.11 7.66
N ARG A 86 -4.62 -6.44 6.49
CA ARG A 86 -3.43 -7.26 6.30
C ARG A 86 -2.35 -6.43 5.65
N TYR A 87 -1.12 -6.69 6.01
CA TYR A 87 0.01 -6.04 5.37
C TYR A 87 1.09 -7.05 5.02
N SER A 88 1.85 -6.72 3.99
CA SER A 88 3.02 -7.45 3.54
C SER A 88 4.21 -6.53 3.54
N VAL A 89 5.35 -7.06 3.95
CA VAL A 89 6.65 -6.39 3.88
C VAL A 89 7.53 -7.22 2.96
N LEU A 90 8.03 -6.59 1.93
CA LEU A 90 9.02 -7.16 1.04
C LEU A 90 10.31 -6.36 1.17
N MET A 91 11.42 -7.04 1.33
CA MET A 91 12.73 -6.43 1.48
C MET A 91 13.72 -7.13 0.54
N ASP A 92 14.54 -6.34 -0.12
CA ASP A 92 15.62 -6.86 -0.97
C ASP A 92 16.73 -7.44 -0.10
N SER A 93 17.37 -8.49 -0.59
CA SER A 93 18.49 -9.15 0.10
C SER A 93 19.73 -8.28 0.24
N CYS A 94 19.81 -7.17 -0.47
CA CYS A 94 20.90 -6.19 -0.32
C CYS A 94 20.78 -5.30 0.93
N VAL A 95 19.63 -5.36 1.63
CA VAL A 95 19.41 -4.59 2.86
C VAL A 95 19.81 -5.42 4.06
N ASP A 96 20.70 -4.90 4.88
CA ASP A 96 21.07 -5.54 6.13
C ASP A 96 19.90 -5.49 7.12
N GLY A 97 19.52 -6.65 7.65
CA GLY A 97 18.44 -6.80 8.61
C GLY A 97 17.41 -7.87 8.23
N GLU A 98 16.52 -8.16 9.14
CA GLU A 98 15.44 -9.12 8.91
C GLU A 98 14.10 -8.40 8.66
N PRO A 99 13.31 -8.82 7.65
CA PRO A 99 11.96 -8.29 7.42
C PRO A 99 11.06 -8.40 8.65
N LYS A 100 11.31 -9.42 9.50
CA LYS A 100 10.58 -9.63 10.76
C LYS A 100 10.72 -8.48 11.76
N GLU A 101 11.83 -7.77 11.76
CA GLU A 101 12.01 -6.61 12.64
C GLU A 101 11.10 -5.46 12.21
N ILE A 102 11.02 -5.20 10.92
CA ILE A 102 10.10 -4.19 10.36
C ILE A 102 8.66 -4.54 10.74
N VAL A 103 8.27 -5.81 10.57
CA VAL A 103 6.95 -6.30 10.95
C VAL A 103 6.67 -6.06 12.42
N ARG A 104 7.60 -6.38 13.31
CA ARG A 104 7.47 -6.20 14.77
C ARG A 104 7.26 -4.72 15.14
N HIS A 105 8.05 -3.82 14.56
CA HIS A 105 7.91 -2.39 14.82
C HIS A 105 6.61 -1.82 14.25
N PHE A 106 6.19 -2.30 13.11
CA PHE A 106 4.95 -1.91 12.48
C PHE A 106 3.73 -2.36 13.30
N ASP A 107 3.73 -3.60 13.79
CA ASP A 107 2.71 -4.12 14.70
C ASP A 107 2.61 -3.31 15.99
N ALA A 108 3.75 -2.97 16.59
CA ALA A 108 3.78 -2.15 17.79
C ALA A 108 3.19 -0.75 17.55
N ALA A 109 3.52 -0.14 16.41
CA ALA A 109 2.97 1.15 16.02
C ALA A 109 1.45 1.09 15.81
N ILE A 110 0.96 0.07 15.10
CA ILE A 110 -0.49 -0.12 14.87
C ILE A 110 -1.23 -0.29 16.20
N LYS A 111 -0.74 -1.12 17.11
CA LYS A 111 -1.35 -1.31 18.44
C LYS A 111 -1.47 0.02 19.18
N ARG A 112 -0.40 0.80 19.20
CA ARG A 112 -0.40 2.12 19.81
C ARG A 112 -1.42 3.08 19.19
N TYR A 113 -1.58 3.08 17.87
CA TYR A 113 -2.60 3.89 17.20
C TYR A 113 -4.02 3.45 17.54
N ILE A 114 -4.26 2.15 17.67
CA ILE A 114 -5.56 1.62 18.09
C ILE A 114 -5.90 2.08 19.51
N GLU A 115 -4.94 2.04 20.44
CA GLU A 115 -5.12 2.51 21.82
C GLU A 115 -5.47 4.01 21.86
N ILE A 116 -4.71 4.84 21.15
CA ILE A 116 -5.00 6.28 21.02
C ILE A 116 -6.39 6.52 20.42
N GLY A 117 -6.78 5.70 19.43
CA GLY A 117 -8.11 5.79 18.81
C GLY A 117 -9.23 5.51 19.82
N LYS A 118 -9.09 4.47 20.65
CA LYS A 118 -10.05 4.12 21.71
C LYS A 118 -10.16 5.20 22.78
N GLU A 119 -9.04 5.75 23.23
CA GLU A 119 -9.02 6.84 24.20
C GLU A 119 -9.76 8.09 23.68
N ARG A 120 -9.56 8.43 22.40
CA ARG A 120 -10.27 9.56 21.79
C ARG A 120 -11.77 9.32 21.66
N GLN A 121 -12.20 8.11 21.34
CA GLN A 121 -13.62 7.76 21.27
C GLN A 121 -14.27 7.90 22.64
N ASN A 122 -13.68 7.32 23.68
CA ASN A 122 -14.18 7.42 25.06
C ASN A 122 -14.29 8.88 25.53
N THR A 123 -13.30 9.70 25.16
CA THR A 123 -13.31 11.14 25.50
C THR A 123 -14.42 11.91 24.77
N GLN A 124 -14.75 11.52 23.53
CA GLN A 124 -15.83 12.14 22.78
C GLN A 124 -17.22 11.72 23.28
N GLU A 125 -17.36 10.46 23.69
CA GLU A 125 -18.60 9.96 24.28
C GLU A 125 -18.89 10.64 25.61
N ALA A 126 -17.91 10.75 26.49
CA ALA A 126 -18.03 11.46 27.77
C ALA A 126 -18.37 12.96 27.61
N LYS A 127 -17.98 13.59 26.49
CA LYS A 127 -18.35 14.97 26.19
C LYS A 127 -19.76 15.15 25.61
N LYS A 128 -20.39 14.10 25.12
CA LYS A 128 -21.75 14.12 24.62
C LYS A 128 -22.79 13.87 25.69
N GLU A 129 -22.38 13.24 26.81
CA GLU A 129 -23.25 12.94 27.94
C GLU A 129 -23.32 14.08 28.98
N ASN A 130 -22.45 15.08 28.89
CA ASN A 130 -22.46 16.32 29.67
C ASN A 130 -23.01 17.52 28.84
#